data_d38715fb5eff679a346f50eb5def30ad
#
_entry.id   d38715fb5eff679a346f50eb5def30ad
#
_cell.length_a   1.000
_cell.length_b   1.000
_cell.length_c   1.000
_cell.angle_alpha   90.00
_cell.angle_beta   90.00
_cell.angle_gamma   90.00
#
_symmetry.space_group_name_H-M   'P 1'
#
loop_
_entity.id
_entity.type
_entity.pdbx_description
1 polymer ?
#
loop_
_entity_poly.entity_id
_entity_poly.type
_entity_poly.pdbx_seq_one_letter_code
_entity_poly.pdbx_strand_id
1 'polypeptide(L)'
;LCTACMAREPHVVLKGERFTVDIADTQDKQALGLMFRDEMGQDHGMIFLFPAEGMRSFWMKNTRIPLDIFYFDSDLKLVSVSENARPCRTRNCRSYPSTGPAQYVLELNAGKAAELGVQAGDILELHLD
;
A
#
# COMPACT_ATOMS: atom_id res chain seq x y z
N LEU A 1 -12.13 0.79 -30.21
CA LEU A 1 -11.88 0.10 -28.97
C LEU A 1 -10.42 -0.27 -28.82
N CYS A 2 -9.81 0.18 -27.75
CA CYS A 2 -8.42 -0.08 -27.48
C CYS A 2 -8.29 -1.03 -26.29
N THR A 3 -8.25 -2.34 -26.54
CA THR A 3 -8.07 -3.31 -25.47
C THR A 3 -6.71 -3.14 -24.77
N ALA A 4 -5.70 -2.69 -25.52
CA ALA A 4 -4.38 -2.43 -24.95
C ALA A 4 -4.41 -1.28 -23.92
N CYS A 5 -5.32 -0.30 -24.07
CA CYS A 5 -5.47 0.79 -23.12
C CYS A 5 -6.01 0.30 -21.78
N MET A 6 -6.91 -0.65 -21.79
CA MET A 6 -7.46 -1.24 -20.56
C MET A 6 -6.40 -2.05 -19.81
N ALA A 7 -5.50 -2.71 -20.56
CA ALA A 7 -4.42 -3.49 -19.96
C ALA A 7 -3.34 -2.61 -19.30
N ARG A 8 -3.36 -1.29 -19.55
CA ARG A 8 -2.37 -0.35 -19.04
C ARG A 8 -2.80 0.40 -17.79
N GLU A 9 -3.94 0.05 -17.24
CA GLU A 9 -4.35 0.62 -15.96
C GLU A 9 -3.29 0.31 -14.92
N PRO A 10 -2.82 1.33 -14.14
CA PRO A 10 -1.79 1.11 -13.12
C PRO A 10 -2.21 0.01 -12.16
N HIS A 11 -1.33 -0.94 -11.96
CA HIS A 11 -1.60 -2.06 -11.06
C HIS A 11 -0.31 -2.65 -10.51
N VAL A 12 -0.47 -3.46 -9.49
CA VAL A 12 0.61 -4.25 -8.91
C VAL A 12 0.17 -5.71 -8.87
N VAL A 13 1.14 -6.62 -8.80
CA VAL A 13 0.86 -8.04 -8.62
C VAL A 13 1.61 -8.52 -7.38
N LEU A 14 0.89 -9.16 -6.48
CA LEU A 14 1.45 -9.72 -5.25
C LEU A 14 0.86 -11.11 -5.03
N LYS A 15 1.72 -12.11 -4.88
CA LYS A 15 1.29 -13.51 -4.72
C LYS A 15 0.36 -13.96 -5.86
N GLY A 16 0.62 -13.47 -7.08
CA GLY A 16 -0.18 -13.82 -8.25
C GLY A 16 -1.50 -13.07 -8.38
N GLU A 17 -1.84 -12.22 -7.42
CA GLU A 17 -3.09 -11.45 -7.46
C GLU A 17 -2.84 -10.02 -7.92
N ARG A 18 -3.71 -9.53 -8.79
CA ARG A 18 -3.62 -8.19 -9.36
C ARG A 18 -4.46 -7.20 -8.56
N PHE A 19 -3.86 -6.06 -8.24
CA PHE A 19 -4.57 -4.95 -7.59
C PHE A 19 -4.35 -3.69 -8.42
N THR A 20 -5.43 -3.05 -8.85
CA THR A 20 -5.30 -1.71 -9.42
C THR A 20 -4.88 -0.75 -8.31
N VAL A 21 -4.13 0.30 -8.64
CA VAL A 21 -3.64 1.21 -7.62
C VAL A 21 -3.73 2.66 -8.03
N ASP A 22 -4.02 3.51 -7.04
CA ASP A 22 -3.71 4.93 -7.12
C ASP A 22 -2.24 5.09 -6.74
N ILE A 23 -1.55 6.04 -7.38
CA ILE A 23 -0.11 6.23 -7.20
C ILE A 23 0.13 7.48 -6.36
N ALA A 24 0.81 7.32 -5.23
CA ALA A 24 1.22 8.42 -4.36
C ALA A 24 2.73 8.62 -4.49
N ASP A 25 3.13 9.46 -5.44
CA ASP A 25 4.53 9.72 -5.78
C ASP A 25 4.99 11.15 -5.49
N THR A 26 4.14 11.94 -4.81
CA THR A 26 4.50 13.29 -4.35
C THR A 26 4.25 13.39 -2.85
N GLN A 27 4.87 14.37 -2.20
CA GLN A 27 4.69 14.58 -0.77
C GLN A 27 3.21 14.81 -0.43
N ASP A 28 2.50 15.60 -1.23
CA ASP A 28 1.09 15.91 -1.00
C ASP A 28 0.23 14.66 -1.11
N LYS A 29 0.46 13.85 -2.15
CA LYS A 29 -0.30 12.60 -2.35
C LYS A 29 0.00 11.61 -1.23
N GLN A 30 1.26 11.53 -0.80
CA GLN A 30 1.66 10.64 0.28
C GLN A 30 1.05 11.06 1.63
N ALA A 31 1.00 12.37 1.89
CA ALA A 31 0.38 12.89 3.11
C ALA A 31 -1.13 12.63 3.13
N LEU A 32 -1.79 12.80 2.00
CA LEU A 32 -3.24 12.55 1.89
C LEU A 32 -3.54 11.05 2.01
N GLY A 33 -2.77 10.22 1.31
CA GLY A 33 -3.01 8.78 1.29
C GLY A 33 -4.45 8.45 0.98
N LEU A 34 -5.03 7.56 1.79
CA LEU A 34 -6.44 7.13 1.66
C LEU A 34 -7.36 7.86 2.63
N MET A 35 -6.94 9.02 3.16
CA MET A 35 -7.78 9.80 4.06
C MET A 35 -9.13 10.10 3.44
N PHE A 36 -10.16 10.09 4.28
CA PHE A 36 -11.54 10.49 3.96
C PHE A 36 -12.28 9.58 2.99
N ARG A 37 -11.69 8.48 2.55
CA ARG A 37 -12.41 7.50 1.73
C ARG A 37 -13.27 6.63 2.64
N ASP A 38 -14.50 6.38 2.19
CA ASP A 38 -15.45 5.57 2.97
C ASP A 38 -15.36 4.08 2.63
N GLU A 39 -14.87 3.76 1.43
CA GLU A 39 -14.71 2.39 0.98
C GLU A 39 -13.63 2.28 -0.10
N MET A 40 -13.18 1.06 -0.35
CA MET A 40 -12.23 0.77 -1.40
C MET A 40 -12.47 -0.65 -1.89
N GLY A 41 -12.40 -0.85 -3.21
CA GLY A 41 -12.59 -2.17 -3.81
C GLY A 41 -11.59 -3.19 -3.26
N GLN A 42 -12.02 -4.44 -3.22
CA GLN A 42 -11.19 -5.54 -2.68
C GLN A 42 -9.95 -5.82 -3.54
N ASP A 43 -9.97 -5.42 -4.81
CA ASP A 43 -8.87 -5.59 -5.74
C ASP A 43 -8.21 -4.24 -6.10
N HIS A 44 -8.33 -3.26 -5.20
CA HIS A 44 -7.74 -1.92 -5.38
C HIS A 44 -6.95 -1.53 -4.15
N GLY A 45 -5.97 -0.64 -4.35
CA GLY A 45 -5.16 -0.09 -3.26
C GLY A 45 -4.44 1.18 -3.65
N MET A 46 -3.47 1.57 -2.85
CA MET A 46 -2.61 2.71 -3.14
C MET A 46 -1.15 2.29 -2.99
N ILE A 47 -0.34 2.65 -3.99
CA ILE A 47 1.10 2.42 -3.95
C ILE A 47 1.82 3.75 -3.69
N PHE A 48 2.68 3.75 -2.69
CA PHE A 48 3.49 4.90 -2.30
C PHE A 48 4.92 4.67 -2.80
N LEU A 49 5.41 5.60 -3.61
CA LEU A 49 6.73 5.50 -4.21
C LEU A 49 7.64 6.55 -3.58
N PHE A 50 8.70 6.10 -2.92
CA PHE A 50 9.68 6.99 -2.31
C PHE A 50 10.98 6.97 -3.13
N PRO A 51 11.74 8.08 -3.13
CA PRO A 51 12.96 8.16 -3.97
C PRO A 51 14.12 7.30 -3.49
N ALA A 52 14.09 6.85 -2.22
CA ALA A 52 15.15 6.04 -1.64
C ALA A 52 14.61 5.19 -0.50
N GLU A 53 15.35 4.15 -0.12
CA GLU A 53 15.04 3.36 1.06
C GLU A 53 15.20 4.19 2.33
N GLY A 54 14.36 3.92 3.32
CA GLY A 54 14.46 4.49 4.64
C GLY A 54 13.43 3.84 5.55
N MET A 55 13.59 4.04 6.84
CA MET A 55 12.58 3.59 7.79
C MET A 55 11.29 4.35 7.52
N ARG A 56 10.19 3.63 7.40
CA ARG A 56 8.88 4.23 7.10
C ARG A 56 7.95 4.01 8.27
N SER A 57 7.08 4.98 8.47
CA SER A 57 6.04 4.89 9.49
C SER A 57 4.79 5.58 8.95
N PHE A 58 3.66 4.91 9.06
CA PHE A 58 2.38 5.43 8.61
C PHE A 58 1.44 5.54 9.80
N TRP A 59 0.48 6.43 9.72
CA TRP A 59 -0.60 6.55 10.69
C TRP A 59 -1.94 6.45 9.98
N MET A 60 -2.98 6.25 10.76
CA MET A 60 -4.34 6.07 10.22
C MET A 60 -5.24 7.28 10.51
N LYS A 61 -4.62 8.44 10.73
CA LYS A 61 -5.39 9.67 11.00
C LYS A 61 -6.28 9.98 9.81
N ASN A 62 -7.56 10.27 10.09
CA ASN A 62 -8.57 10.58 9.09
C ASN A 62 -8.76 9.49 8.03
N THR A 63 -8.24 8.31 8.26
CA THR A 63 -8.42 7.15 7.39
C THR A 63 -9.55 6.33 7.97
N ARG A 64 -10.61 6.16 7.19
CA ARG A 64 -11.88 5.59 7.66
C ARG A 64 -12.00 4.10 7.40
N ILE A 65 -11.10 3.55 6.60
CA ILE A 65 -11.09 2.14 6.20
C ILE A 65 -9.95 1.46 6.93
N PRO A 66 -10.16 0.31 7.60
CA PRO A 66 -9.04 -0.45 8.14
C PRO A 66 -8.18 -1.00 7.01
N LEU A 67 -6.87 -0.95 7.16
CA LEU A 67 -5.92 -1.28 6.09
C LEU A 67 -4.87 -2.27 6.54
N ASP A 68 -4.34 -3.02 5.57
CA ASP A 68 -3.07 -3.72 5.70
C ASP A 68 -2.02 -2.88 4.99
N ILE A 69 -0.90 -2.58 5.67
CA ILE A 69 0.17 -1.74 5.16
C ILE A 69 1.39 -2.61 4.89
N PHE A 70 1.76 -2.75 3.62
CA PHE A 70 2.85 -3.64 3.17
C PHE A 70 4.07 -2.78 2.84
N TYR A 71 5.21 -3.10 3.46
CA TYR A 71 6.46 -2.38 3.26
C TYR A 71 7.42 -3.22 2.43
N PHE A 72 7.94 -2.65 1.32
CA PHE A 72 8.85 -3.33 0.40
C PHE A 72 10.17 -2.56 0.29
N ASP A 73 11.29 -3.28 0.19
CA ASP A 73 12.60 -2.67 0.03
C ASP A 73 12.83 -2.21 -1.42
N SER A 74 14.06 -1.73 -1.73
CA SER A 74 14.41 -1.25 -3.08
C SER A 74 14.38 -2.35 -4.13
N ASP A 75 14.47 -3.62 -3.74
CA ASP A 75 14.38 -4.77 -4.63
C ASP A 75 12.94 -5.29 -4.72
N LEU A 76 11.97 -4.54 -4.19
CA LEU A 76 10.55 -4.91 -4.18
C LEU A 76 10.26 -6.18 -3.39
N LYS A 77 11.11 -6.48 -2.42
CA LYS A 77 10.91 -7.61 -1.51
C LYS A 77 10.18 -7.14 -0.26
N LEU A 78 9.19 -7.91 0.16
CA LEU A 78 8.41 -7.59 1.35
C LEU A 78 9.30 -7.62 2.59
N VAL A 79 9.32 -6.50 3.32
CA VAL A 79 10.05 -6.34 4.58
C VAL A 79 9.14 -6.70 5.75
N SER A 80 7.96 -6.09 5.79
CA SER A 80 7.01 -6.29 6.88
C SER A 80 5.61 -5.84 6.47
N VAL A 81 4.62 -6.26 7.24
CA VAL A 81 3.22 -5.84 7.08
C VAL A 81 2.69 -5.40 8.43
N SER A 82 1.97 -4.27 8.44
CA SER A 82 1.13 -3.91 9.58
C SER A 82 -0.31 -4.32 9.22
N GLU A 83 -0.78 -5.40 9.83
CA GLU A 83 -2.10 -5.93 9.52
C GLU A 83 -3.18 -5.24 10.35
N ASN A 84 -4.33 -5.02 9.72
CA ASN A 84 -5.51 -4.45 10.36
C ASN A 84 -5.21 -3.14 11.10
N ALA A 85 -4.55 -2.21 10.41
CA ALA A 85 -4.35 -0.87 10.93
C ALA A 85 -5.71 -0.18 11.04
N ARG A 86 -6.05 0.29 12.26
CA ARG A 86 -7.41 0.74 12.57
C ARG A 86 -7.60 2.23 12.31
N PRO A 87 -8.77 2.64 11.81
CA PRO A 87 -9.09 4.07 11.67
C PRO A 87 -8.82 4.85 12.95
N CYS A 88 -8.33 6.08 12.79
CA CYS A 88 -8.02 6.95 13.93
C CYS A 88 -8.59 8.33 13.70
N ARG A 89 -9.43 8.81 14.64
CA ARG A 89 -10.06 10.13 14.59
C ARG A 89 -9.55 11.07 15.66
N THR A 90 -8.67 10.58 16.53
CA THR A 90 -8.20 11.35 17.69
C THR A 90 -6.92 12.11 17.35
N ARG A 91 -6.40 12.87 18.31
CA ARG A 91 -5.12 13.55 18.18
C ARG A 91 -3.96 12.56 18.23
N ASN A 92 -4.13 11.48 18.98
CA ASN A 92 -3.05 10.55 19.32
C ASN A 92 -3.17 9.28 18.50
N CYS A 93 -2.93 9.41 17.19
CA CYS A 93 -2.92 8.25 16.31
C CYS A 93 -1.58 7.51 16.45
N ARG A 94 -1.66 6.19 16.64
CA ARG A 94 -0.46 5.37 16.73
C ARG A 94 0.23 5.30 15.37
N SER A 95 1.54 5.07 15.41
CA SER A 95 2.33 4.81 14.21
C SER A 95 2.39 3.33 13.91
N TYR A 96 2.48 3.01 12.63
CA TYR A 96 2.66 1.65 12.11
C TYR A 96 3.98 1.62 11.35
N PRO A 97 5.10 1.33 12.03
CA PRO A 97 6.41 1.41 11.41
C PRO A 97 6.77 0.16 10.62
N SER A 98 7.65 0.33 9.61
CA SER A 98 8.31 -0.81 8.98
C SER A 98 9.34 -1.39 9.95
N THR A 99 9.64 -2.69 9.81
CA THR A 99 10.67 -3.33 10.64
C THR A 99 12.07 -3.15 10.08
N GLY A 100 12.18 -2.62 8.86
CA GLY A 100 13.45 -2.33 8.21
C GLY A 100 13.26 -1.27 7.14
N PRO A 101 14.34 -0.86 6.44
CA PRO A 101 14.23 0.14 5.38
C PRO A 101 13.28 -0.31 4.28
N ALA A 102 12.44 0.63 3.81
CA ALA A 102 11.47 0.39 2.76
C ALA A 102 11.49 1.55 1.77
N GLN A 103 11.19 1.25 0.52
CA GLN A 103 11.11 2.25 -0.55
C GLN A 103 9.72 2.30 -1.17
N TYR A 104 8.97 1.22 -1.09
CA TYR A 104 7.62 1.12 -1.64
C TYR A 104 6.67 0.67 -0.54
N VAL A 105 5.50 1.29 -0.50
CA VAL A 105 4.48 0.91 0.48
C VAL A 105 3.17 0.69 -0.27
N LEU A 106 2.53 -0.45 -0.02
CA LEU A 106 1.24 -0.78 -0.62
C LEU A 106 0.21 -0.85 0.49
N GLU A 107 -0.88 -0.11 0.32
CA GLU A 107 -2.02 -0.18 1.24
C GLU A 107 -3.17 -0.88 0.53
N LEU A 108 -3.69 -1.93 1.15
CA LEU A 108 -4.86 -2.70 0.70
C LEU A 108 -5.86 -2.75 1.85
N ASN A 109 -7.09 -3.17 1.55
CA ASN A 109 -8.07 -3.43 2.60
C ASN A 109 -7.53 -4.41 3.63
N ALA A 110 -7.89 -4.21 4.89
CA ALA A 110 -7.48 -5.11 5.97
C ALA A 110 -7.93 -6.54 5.69
N GLY A 111 -7.08 -7.50 6.02
CA GLY A 111 -7.31 -8.92 5.78
C GLY A 111 -6.63 -9.45 4.55
N LYS A 112 -6.13 -8.59 3.66
CA LYS A 112 -5.50 -9.04 2.41
C LYS A 112 -4.19 -9.78 2.65
N ALA A 113 -3.41 -9.38 3.65
CA ALA A 113 -2.14 -10.06 3.95
C ALA A 113 -2.38 -11.52 4.32
N ALA A 114 -3.36 -11.78 5.19
CA ALA A 114 -3.72 -13.14 5.58
C ALA A 114 -4.31 -13.92 4.41
N GLU A 115 -5.17 -13.28 3.63
CA GLU A 115 -5.80 -13.89 2.46
C GLU A 115 -4.77 -14.31 1.41
N LEU A 116 -3.76 -13.46 1.17
CA LEU A 116 -2.69 -13.74 0.22
C LEU A 116 -1.64 -14.72 0.76
N GLY A 117 -1.53 -14.83 2.07
CA GLY A 117 -0.50 -15.67 2.71
C GLY A 117 0.91 -15.12 2.49
N VAL A 118 1.07 -13.78 2.56
CA VAL A 118 2.37 -13.15 2.30
C VAL A 118 3.40 -13.51 3.37
N GLN A 119 4.66 -13.53 2.94
CA GLN A 119 5.82 -13.75 3.80
C GLN A 119 6.90 -12.75 3.45
N ALA A 120 7.77 -12.44 4.41
CA ALA A 120 8.94 -11.60 4.14
C ALA A 120 9.73 -12.18 2.97
N GLY A 121 10.15 -11.30 2.05
CA GLY A 121 10.85 -11.69 0.84
C GLY A 121 9.96 -11.89 -0.38
N ASP A 122 8.64 -11.93 -0.23
CA ASP A 122 7.73 -11.98 -1.38
C ASP A 122 7.92 -10.75 -2.26
N ILE A 123 7.86 -10.96 -3.56
CA ILE A 123 8.17 -9.92 -4.55
C ILE A 123 6.90 -9.21 -5.00
N LEU A 124 6.95 -7.88 -5.04
CA LEU A 124 5.91 -7.05 -5.63
C LEU A 124 6.28 -6.75 -7.08
N GLU A 125 5.35 -6.94 -8.00
CA GLU A 125 5.53 -6.51 -9.39
C GLU A 125 4.79 -5.19 -9.59
N LEU A 126 5.50 -4.21 -10.15
CA LEU A 126 4.94 -2.89 -10.45
C LEU A 126 4.64 -2.77 -11.93
N HIS A 127 3.42 -2.36 -12.27
CA HIS A 127 2.98 -2.08 -13.63
C HIS A 127 2.26 -0.73 -13.62
N LEU A 128 3.07 0.33 -13.53
CA LEU A 128 2.53 1.67 -13.27
C LEU A 128 2.44 2.56 -14.52
N ASP A 129 2.91 2.11 -15.65
CA ASP A 129 2.87 2.86 -16.91
C ASP A 129 1.56 2.66 -17.67
#